data_8ca081c3fec0052eac0a353715f9025d
#
_entry.id   8ca081c3fec0052eac0a353715f9025d
#
_cell.length_a   1.000
_cell.length_b   1.000
_cell.length_c   1.000
_cell.angle_alpha   90.00
_cell.angle_beta   90.00
_cell.angle_gamma   90.00
#
_symmetry.space_group_name_H-M   'P 1'
#
loop_
_entity.id
_entity.type
_entity.pdbx_description
1 polymer ?
#
loop_
_entity_poly.entity_id
_entity_poly.type
_entity_poly.pdbx_seq_one_letter_code
_entity_poly.pdbx_strand_id
1 'polypeptide(L)'
;DFPLIGKVLAIGIPAGVENGMFQFGKLAIQSTVSTLGTQAIAAQAMTVIFENVNGIAAIAVGIGLMTVAGQAFGAGRKEEAKYYIIKLTGYAETVLIISCAVTFLISRPIMHLAGMEAESMELCYQMLIAITIAKPILWALSFIPPYGLRAAGDVKFSMITATCTMWFCRVALAG
;
A
#
# COMPACT_ATOMS: atom_id res chain seq x y z
N ASP A 1 13.76 4.67 -30.30
CA ASP A 1 13.38 3.25 -30.50
C ASP A 1 11.90 3.04 -30.18
N PHE A 2 11.04 3.16 -31.21
CA PHE A 2 9.58 2.98 -31.11
C PHE A 2 9.17 1.64 -30.45
N PRO A 3 9.81 0.49 -30.74
CA PRO A 3 9.45 -0.77 -30.09
C PRO A 3 9.73 -0.81 -28.58
N LEU A 4 10.74 -0.07 -28.10
CA LEU A 4 11.03 0.04 -26.68
C LEU A 4 9.97 0.89 -25.95
N ILE A 5 9.55 2.00 -26.56
CA ILE A 5 8.47 2.84 -26.04
C ILE A 5 7.17 2.05 -25.94
N GLY A 6 6.84 1.24 -26.95
CA GLY A 6 5.68 0.37 -26.93
C GLY A 6 5.69 -0.62 -25.75
N LYS A 7 6.84 -1.23 -25.46
CA LYS A 7 7.00 -2.14 -24.31
C LYS A 7 6.84 -1.41 -22.97
N VAL A 8 7.45 -0.22 -22.85
CA VAL A 8 7.32 0.58 -21.62
C VAL A 8 5.88 1.03 -21.39
N LEU A 9 5.19 1.47 -22.43
CA LEU A 9 3.77 1.85 -22.34
C LEU A 9 2.85 0.66 -22.03
N ALA A 10 3.14 -0.52 -22.60
CA ALA A 10 2.38 -1.73 -22.32
C ALA A 10 2.42 -2.15 -20.85
N ILE A 11 3.49 -1.79 -20.13
CA ILE A 11 3.63 -2.01 -18.69
C ILE A 11 3.10 -0.81 -17.89
N GLY A 12 3.43 0.40 -18.35
CA GLY A 12 3.12 1.64 -17.63
C GLY A 12 1.63 1.99 -17.62
N ILE A 13 0.91 1.77 -18.73
CA ILE A 13 -0.52 2.08 -18.81
C ILE A 13 -1.34 1.24 -17.82
N PRO A 14 -1.23 -0.11 -17.76
CA PRO A 14 -1.93 -0.92 -16.77
C PRO A 14 -1.58 -0.53 -15.32
N ALA A 15 -0.31 -0.28 -15.03
CA ALA A 15 0.11 0.15 -13.70
C ALA A 15 -0.42 1.55 -13.34
N GLY A 16 -0.51 2.46 -14.32
CA GLY A 16 -1.11 3.78 -14.15
C GLY A 16 -2.61 3.71 -13.88
N VAL A 17 -3.33 2.86 -14.60
CA VAL A 17 -4.76 2.61 -14.37
C VAL A 17 -4.99 2.04 -12.98
N GLU A 18 -4.20 1.05 -12.55
CA GLU A 18 -4.29 0.46 -11.21
C GLU A 18 -4.10 1.52 -10.12
N ASN A 19 -3.06 2.36 -10.23
CA ASN A 19 -2.83 3.45 -9.29
C ASN A 19 -3.94 4.52 -9.32
N GLY A 20 -4.45 4.85 -10.51
CA GLY A 20 -5.57 5.78 -10.67
C GLY A 20 -6.84 5.27 -9.97
N MET A 21 -7.18 4.00 -10.16
CA MET A 21 -8.31 3.36 -9.50
C MET A 21 -8.14 3.30 -7.98
N PHE A 22 -6.90 3.08 -7.50
CA PHE A 22 -6.58 3.11 -6.07
C PHE A 22 -6.83 4.51 -5.48
N GLN A 23 -6.36 5.55 -6.14
CA GLN A 23 -6.57 6.94 -5.70
C GLN A 23 -8.04 7.35 -5.79
N PHE A 24 -8.75 6.94 -6.82
CA PHE A 24 -10.19 7.17 -6.94
C PHE A 24 -10.97 6.53 -5.79
N GLY A 25 -10.62 5.29 -5.40
CA GLY A 25 -11.20 4.64 -4.23
C GLY A 25 -10.90 5.39 -2.91
N LYS A 26 -9.72 5.99 -2.75
CA LYS A 26 -9.40 6.86 -1.60
C LYS A 26 -10.29 8.11 -1.59
N LEU A 27 -10.49 8.77 -2.74
CA LEU A 27 -11.34 9.94 -2.85
C LEU A 27 -12.80 9.64 -2.51
N ALA A 28 -13.32 8.49 -2.91
CA ALA A 28 -14.69 8.07 -2.57
C ALA A 28 -14.87 7.93 -1.06
N ILE A 29 -13.91 7.30 -0.36
CA ILE A 29 -13.92 7.21 1.12
C ILE A 29 -13.82 8.60 1.75
N GLN A 30 -12.95 9.46 1.25
CA GLN A 30 -12.78 10.83 1.72
C GLN A 30 -14.08 11.63 1.61
N SER A 31 -14.80 11.47 0.51
CA SER A 31 -16.12 12.09 0.31
C SER A 31 -17.13 11.62 1.37
N THR A 32 -17.15 10.34 1.69
CA THR A 32 -18.02 9.79 2.74
C THR A 32 -17.65 10.34 4.13
N VAL A 33 -16.36 10.39 4.46
CA VAL A 33 -15.90 10.92 5.76
C VAL A 33 -16.19 12.42 5.90
N SER A 34 -16.19 13.18 4.80
CA SER A 34 -16.51 14.61 4.83
C SER A 34 -17.93 14.91 5.30
N THR A 35 -18.83 13.94 5.23
CA THR A 35 -20.21 14.06 5.75
C THR A 35 -20.30 13.87 7.26
N LEU A 36 -19.26 13.32 7.91
CA LEU A 36 -19.23 13.00 9.33
C LEU A 36 -18.76 14.18 10.23
N GLY A 37 -18.41 15.31 9.61
CA GLY A 37 -18.00 16.52 10.33
C GLY A 37 -16.49 16.78 10.35
N THR A 38 -16.12 17.96 10.86
CA THR A 38 -14.73 18.46 10.85
C THR A 38 -13.77 17.61 11.69
N GLN A 39 -14.25 17.06 12.78
CA GLN A 39 -13.45 16.20 13.67
C GLN A 39 -13.04 14.90 12.98
N ALA A 40 -13.96 14.27 12.25
CA ALA A 40 -13.67 13.06 11.48
C ALA A 40 -12.69 13.33 10.33
N ILE A 41 -12.80 14.50 9.68
CA ILE A 41 -11.87 14.92 8.62
C ILE A 41 -10.45 15.12 9.18
N ALA A 42 -10.32 15.77 10.34
CA ALA A 42 -9.03 15.97 10.99
C ALA A 42 -8.39 14.65 11.42
N ALA A 43 -9.17 13.76 12.03
CA ALA A 43 -8.72 12.43 12.43
C ALA A 43 -8.26 11.60 11.22
N GLN A 44 -9.02 11.62 10.12
CA GLN A 44 -8.64 10.93 8.90
C GLN A 44 -7.39 11.50 8.26
N ALA A 45 -7.24 12.81 8.20
CA ALA A 45 -6.06 13.46 7.63
C ALA A 45 -4.78 13.04 8.37
N MET A 46 -4.78 13.04 9.70
CA MET A 46 -3.65 12.55 10.49
C MET A 46 -3.42 11.06 10.32
N THR A 47 -4.47 10.25 10.28
CA THR A 47 -4.37 8.81 10.02
C THR A 47 -3.70 8.53 8.68
N VAL A 48 -4.06 9.26 7.62
CA VAL A 48 -3.45 9.13 6.28
C VAL A 48 -1.97 9.51 6.31
N ILE A 49 -1.58 10.53 7.06
CA ILE A 49 -0.16 10.91 7.22
C ILE A 49 0.62 9.75 7.86
N PHE A 50 0.13 9.22 8.98
CA PHE A 50 0.76 8.07 9.65
C PHE A 50 0.79 6.83 8.74
N GLU A 51 -0.28 6.59 7.99
CA GLU A 51 -0.35 5.49 7.04
C GLU A 51 0.71 5.62 5.93
N ASN A 52 0.91 6.82 5.39
CA ASN A 52 1.90 7.07 4.36
C ASN A 52 3.33 6.86 4.89
N VAL A 53 3.65 7.45 6.05
CA VAL A 53 4.97 7.25 6.70
C VAL A 53 5.25 5.77 6.92
N ASN A 54 4.26 5.04 7.41
CA ASN A 54 4.35 3.62 7.65
C ASN A 54 4.52 2.79 6.36
N GLY A 55 3.88 3.23 5.27
CA GLY A 55 3.95 2.55 3.98
C GLY A 55 5.26 2.75 3.22
N ILE A 56 5.99 3.85 3.45
CA ILE A 56 7.20 4.22 2.67
C ILE A 56 8.25 3.10 2.72
N ALA A 57 8.56 2.58 3.90
CA ALA A 57 9.57 1.54 4.07
C ALA A 57 9.19 0.24 3.34
N ALA A 58 7.92 -0.17 3.43
CA ALA A 58 7.44 -1.37 2.76
C ALA A 58 7.39 -1.21 1.23
N ILE A 59 7.02 -0.02 0.73
CA ILE A 59 7.05 0.30 -0.70
C ILE A 59 8.49 0.27 -1.22
N ALA A 60 9.45 0.81 -0.47
CA ALA A 60 10.87 0.78 -0.84
C ALA A 60 11.38 -0.67 -1.00
N VAL A 61 11.03 -1.56 -0.07
CA VAL A 61 11.36 -3.00 -0.19
C VAL A 61 10.69 -3.61 -1.41
N GLY A 62 9.42 -3.27 -1.70
CA GLY A 62 8.69 -3.74 -2.88
C GLY A 62 9.36 -3.32 -4.20
N ILE A 63 9.81 -2.08 -4.31
CA ILE A 63 10.54 -1.58 -5.48
C ILE A 63 11.89 -2.31 -5.63
N GLY A 64 12.61 -2.51 -4.51
CA GLY A 64 13.84 -3.30 -4.48
C GLY A 64 13.61 -4.74 -4.93
N LEU A 65 12.53 -5.37 -4.49
CA LEU A 65 12.11 -6.70 -4.93
C LEU A 65 11.88 -6.75 -6.45
N MET A 66 11.17 -5.77 -7.01
CA MET A 66 10.90 -5.72 -8.45
C MET A 66 12.20 -5.67 -9.24
N THR A 67 13.20 -4.92 -8.77
CA THR A 67 14.50 -4.80 -9.41
C THR A 67 15.29 -6.14 -9.36
N VAL A 68 15.42 -6.74 -8.18
CA VAL A 68 16.18 -7.98 -7.98
C VAL A 68 15.52 -9.15 -8.71
N ALA A 69 14.20 -9.30 -8.57
CA ALA A 69 13.45 -10.34 -9.25
C ALA A 69 13.50 -10.16 -10.79
N GLY A 70 13.41 -8.92 -11.28
CA GLY A 70 13.53 -8.60 -12.71
C GLY A 70 14.89 -9.00 -13.29
N GLN A 71 15.98 -8.75 -12.58
CA GLN A 71 17.32 -9.18 -12.97
C GLN A 71 17.44 -10.71 -13.00
N ALA A 72 16.91 -11.40 -12.00
CA ALA A 72 16.94 -12.87 -11.95
C ALA A 72 16.09 -13.49 -13.09
N PHE A 73 14.91 -12.93 -13.39
CA PHE A 73 14.10 -13.35 -14.54
C PHE A 73 14.79 -13.08 -15.88
N GLY A 74 15.41 -11.90 -16.04
CA GLY A 74 16.16 -11.54 -17.23
C GLY A 74 17.37 -12.44 -17.48
N ALA A 75 17.99 -12.95 -16.41
CA ALA A 75 19.08 -13.94 -16.48
C ALA A 75 18.59 -15.40 -16.67
N GLY A 76 17.27 -15.63 -16.80
CA GLY A 76 16.67 -16.95 -16.96
C GLY A 76 16.61 -17.79 -15.68
N ARG A 77 16.99 -17.23 -14.51
CA ARG A 77 17.07 -17.92 -13.22
C ARG A 77 15.75 -17.83 -12.45
N LYS A 78 14.72 -18.52 -12.92
CA LYS A 78 13.36 -18.45 -12.38
C LYS A 78 13.24 -18.90 -10.92
N GLU A 79 13.99 -19.91 -10.51
CA GLU A 79 13.97 -20.41 -9.13
C GLU A 79 14.57 -19.40 -8.13
N GLU A 80 15.64 -18.73 -8.54
CA GLU A 80 16.22 -17.65 -7.73
C GLU A 80 15.25 -16.46 -7.60
N ALA A 81 14.58 -16.08 -8.69
CA ALA A 81 13.58 -15.03 -8.67
C ALA A 81 12.45 -15.34 -7.68
N LYS A 82 11.93 -16.59 -7.72
CA LYS A 82 10.92 -17.07 -6.77
C LYS A 82 11.40 -17.01 -5.32
N TYR A 83 12.62 -17.44 -5.06
CA TYR A 83 13.24 -17.35 -3.73
C TYR A 83 13.31 -15.91 -3.22
N TYR A 84 13.76 -14.97 -4.08
CA TYR A 84 13.82 -13.55 -3.71
C TYR A 84 12.43 -12.96 -3.45
N ILE A 85 11.42 -13.32 -4.23
CA ILE A 85 10.04 -12.84 -4.01
C ILE A 85 9.56 -13.24 -2.60
N ILE A 86 9.71 -14.51 -2.24
CA ILE A 86 9.26 -15.02 -0.93
C ILE A 86 10.06 -14.38 0.21
N LYS A 87 11.38 -14.34 0.09
CA LYS A 87 12.26 -13.84 1.14
C LYS A 87 12.11 -12.33 1.37
N LEU A 88 12.03 -11.55 0.30
CA LEU A 88 11.86 -10.10 0.41
C LEU A 88 10.45 -9.71 0.85
N THR A 89 9.43 -10.51 0.53
CA THR A 89 8.09 -10.36 1.10
C THR A 89 8.14 -10.50 2.62
N GLY A 90 8.83 -11.49 3.15
CA GLY A 90 9.01 -11.67 4.59
C GLY A 90 9.77 -10.51 5.26
N TYR A 91 10.79 -9.96 4.59
CA TYR A 91 11.48 -8.77 5.10
C TYR A 91 10.57 -7.53 5.08
N ALA A 92 9.79 -7.33 4.01
CA ALA A 92 8.83 -6.24 3.93
C ALA A 92 7.78 -6.32 5.05
N GLU A 93 7.29 -7.52 5.35
CA GLU A 93 6.39 -7.79 6.47
C GLU A 93 7.01 -7.38 7.81
N THR A 94 8.23 -7.83 8.07
CA THR A 94 8.96 -7.50 9.31
C THR A 94 9.17 -6.00 9.46
N VAL A 95 9.61 -5.32 8.39
CA VAL A 95 9.79 -3.86 8.37
C VAL A 95 8.46 -3.15 8.60
N LEU A 96 7.38 -3.63 7.99
CA LEU A 96 6.05 -3.07 8.16
C LEU A 96 5.56 -3.19 9.61
N ILE A 97 5.73 -4.35 10.24
CA ILE A 97 5.35 -4.58 11.64
C ILE A 97 6.12 -3.62 12.57
N ILE A 98 7.44 -3.50 12.39
CA ILE A 98 8.28 -2.58 13.17
C ILE A 98 7.82 -1.13 12.96
N SER A 99 7.61 -0.73 11.71
CA SER A 99 7.14 0.62 11.37
C SER A 99 5.76 0.90 11.97
N CYS A 100 4.83 -0.05 11.94
CA CYS A 100 3.52 0.06 12.59
C CYS A 100 3.64 0.25 14.10
N ALA A 101 4.47 -0.52 14.76
CA ALA A 101 4.69 -0.42 16.20
C ALA A 101 5.29 0.95 16.58
N VAL A 102 6.31 1.41 15.86
CA VAL A 102 6.93 2.72 16.08
C VAL A 102 5.93 3.84 15.86
N THR A 103 5.19 3.83 14.74
CA THR A 103 4.18 4.84 14.42
C THR A 103 3.10 4.90 15.49
N PHE A 104 2.65 3.74 15.98
CA PHE A 104 1.65 3.67 17.03
C PHE A 104 2.15 4.27 18.36
N LEU A 105 3.41 4.00 18.75
CA LEU A 105 4.01 4.53 19.97
C LEU A 105 4.16 6.06 19.95
N ILE A 106 4.53 6.62 18.79
CA ILE A 106 4.73 8.07 18.64
C ILE A 106 3.49 8.83 18.18
N SER A 107 2.40 8.14 17.87
CA SER A 107 1.17 8.78 17.38
C SER A 107 0.56 9.75 18.40
N ARG A 108 0.43 9.35 19.67
CA ARG A 108 -0.13 10.22 20.74
C ARG A 108 0.65 11.52 20.93
N PRO A 109 1.99 11.50 21.17
CA PRO A 109 2.74 12.74 21.33
C PRO A 109 2.68 13.64 20.08
N ILE A 110 2.67 13.06 18.88
CA ILE A 110 2.56 13.84 17.64
C ILE A 110 1.19 14.53 17.53
N MET A 111 0.09 13.82 17.84
CA MET A 111 -1.25 14.39 17.81
C MET A 111 -1.42 15.53 18.83
N HIS A 112 -0.82 15.41 20.02
CA HIS A 112 -0.77 16.49 21.01
C HIS A 112 0.00 17.71 20.49
N LEU A 113 1.16 17.50 19.87
CA LEU A 113 1.97 18.57 19.27
C LEU A 113 1.26 19.25 18.09
N ALA A 114 0.44 18.51 17.35
CA ALA A 114 -0.39 19.03 16.26
C ALA A 114 -1.61 19.84 16.74
N GLY A 115 -1.85 19.91 18.06
CA GLY A 115 -2.96 20.67 18.62
C GLY A 115 -4.33 20.12 18.28
N MET A 116 -4.46 18.81 18.07
CA MET A 116 -5.75 18.17 17.79
C MET A 116 -6.65 18.19 19.02
N GLU A 117 -7.97 18.34 18.78
CA GLU A 117 -8.98 18.19 19.81
C GLU A 117 -9.02 16.75 20.34
N ALA A 118 -9.35 16.59 21.62
CA ALA A 118 -9.35 15.29 22.31
C ALA A 118 -10.23 14.24 21.59
N GLU A 119 -11.38 14.66 21.07
CA GLU A 119 -12.30 13.81 20.34
C GLU A 119 -11.72 13.31 18.99
N SER A 120 -11.09 14.22 18.24
CA SER A 120 -10.38 13.88 16.99
C SER A 120 -9.20 12.96 17.24
N MET A 121 -8.49 13.14 18.36
CA MET A 121 -7.37 12.27 18.77
C MET A 121 -7.84 10.86 19.07
N GLU A 122 -8.94 10.68 19.76
CA GLU A 122 -9.47 9.37 20.10
C GLU A 122 -9.95 8.62 18.84
N LEU A 123 -10.64 9.30 17.93
CA LEU A 123 -11.03 8.75 16.64
C LEU A 123 -9.81 8.33 15.80
N CYS A 124 -8.79 9.18 15.72
CA CYS A 124 -7.54 8.86 15.01
C CYS A 124 -6.84 7.66 15.64
N TYR A 125 -6.82 7.56 16.96
CA TYR A 125 -6.20 6.47 17.68
C TYR A 125 -6.90 5.14 17.43
N GLN A 126 -8.23 5.12 17.42
CA GLN A 126 -9.03 3.93 17.08
C GLN A 126 -8.80 3.49 15.63
N MET A 127 -8.75 4.44 14.68
CA MET A 127 -8.39 4.14 13.28
C MET A 127 -6.98 3.56 13.16
N LEU A 128 -6.01 4.10 13.91
CA LEU A 128 -4.63 3.60 13.92
C LEU A 128 -4.54 2.19 14.50
N ILE A 129 -5.30 1.85 15.54
CA ILE A 129 -5.36 0.48 16.08
C ILE A 129 -5.83 -0.49 14.99
N ALA A 130 -6.95 -0.18 14.33
CA ALA A 130 -7.49 -1.01 13.27
C ALA A 130 -6.49 -1.20 12.13
N ILE A 131 -5.82 -0.13 11.70
CA ILE A 131 -4.81 -0.17 10.63
C ILE A 131 -3.59 -0.96 11.08
N THR A 132 -3.08 -0.76 12.30
CA THR A 132 -1.89 -1.44 12.83
C THR A 132 -2.08 -2.96 12.90
N ILE A 133 -3.30 -3.42 13.15
CA ILE A 133 -3.63 -4.86 13.19
C ILE A 133 -3.87 -5.40 11.78
N ALA A 134 -4.63 -4.69 10.95
CA ALA A 134 -5.05 -5.17 9.64
C ALA A 134 -3.95 -5.06 8.58
N LYS A 135 -3.14 -4.00 8.64
CA LYS A 135 -2.16 -3.68 7.59
C LYS A 135 -1.05 -4.72 7.44
N PRO A 136 -0.37 -5.20 8.49
CA PRO A 136 0.66 -6.22 8.34
C PRO A 136 0.14 -7.48 7.63
N ILE A 137 -1.05 -7.93 8.00
CA ILE A 137 -1.61 -9.19 7.50
C ILE A 137 -2.13 -9.03 6.07
N LEU A 138 -2.91 -7.97 5.81
CA LEU A 138 -3.62 -7.82 4.55
C LEU A 138 -2.80 -7.10 3.49
N TRP A 139 -2.04 -6.06 3.88
CA TRP A 139 -1.37 -5.18 2.93
C TRP A 139 -0.11 -5.81 2.35
N ALA A 140 0.75 -6.41 3.18
CA ALA A 140 1.98 -7.02 2.70
C ALA A 140 1.68 -8.22 1.79
N LEU A 141 0.73 -9.08 2.16
CA LEU A 141 0.31 -10.20 1.33
C LEU A 141 -0.38 -9.78 0.03
N SER A 142 -1.06 -8.63 0.02
CA SER A 142 -1.78 -8.15 -1.17
C SER A 142 -0.92 -7.34 -2.12
N PHE A 143 0.07 -6.58 -1.62
CA PHE A 143 0.83 -5.63 -2.42
C PHE A 143 2.22 -6.11 -2.82
N ILE A 144 2.91 -6.90 -1.99
CA ILE A 144 4.29 -7.31 -2.30
C ILE A 144 4.36 -8.35 -3.42
N PRO A 145 3.55 -9.44 -3.45
CA PRO A 145 3.59 -10.41 -4.54
C PRO A 145 3.35 -9.81 -5.94
N PRO A 146 2.47 -8.82 -6.15
CA PRO A 146 2.32 -8.14 -7.43
C PRO A 146 3.60 -7.49 -7.97
N TYR A 147 4.51 -7.00 -7.12
CA TYR A 147 5.82 -6.51 -7.59
C TYR A 147 6.65 -7.62 -8.23
N GLY A 148 6.62 -8.83 -7.67
CA GLY A 148 7.28 -9.99 -8.25
C GLY A 148 6.64 -10.42 -9.58
N LEU A 149 5.32 -10.40 -9.69
CA LEU A 149 4.60 -10.70 -10.94
C LEU A 149 4.88 -9.66 -12.03
N ARG A 150 4.95 -8.38 -11.67
CA ARG A 150 5.37 -7.32 -12.59
C ARG A 150 6.80 -7.51 -13.09
N ALA A 151 7.71 -7.94 -12.21
CA ALA A 151 9.08 -8.28 -12.59
C ALA A 151 9.13 -9.44 -13.58
N ALA A 152 8.20 -10.41 -13.50
CA ALA A 152 8.04 -11.50 -14.44
C ALA A 152 7.39 -11.09 -15.79
N GLY A 153 6.89 -9.84 -15.90
CA GLY A 153 6.26 -9.31 -17.12
C GLY A 153 4.75 -9.52 -17.20
N ASP A 154 4.13 -10.17 -16.22
CA ASP A 154 2.67 -10.39 -16.19
C ASP A 154 1.92 -9.26 -15.44
N VAL A 155 2.00 -8.07 -16.04
CA VAL A 155 1.43 -6.85 -15.48
C VAL A 155 -0.10 -6.85 -15.55
N LYS A 156 -0.68 -7.43 -16.61
CA LYS A 156 -2.13 -7.44 -16.82
C LYS A 156 -2.86 -8.27 -15.78
N PHE A 157 -2.34 -9.45 -15.47
CA PHE A 157 -2.90 -10.32 -14.45
C PHE A 157 -2.82 -9.66 -13.06
N SER A 158 -1.66 -9.07 -12.73
CA SER A 158 -1.46 -8.33 -11.48
C SER A 158 -2.45 -7.16 -11.36
N MET A 159 -2.64 -6.37 -12.42
CA MET A 159 -3.58 -5.25 -12.45
C MET A 159 -5.02 -5.70 -12.22
N ILE A 160 -5.48 -6.71 -12.95
CA ILE A 160 -6.88 -7.20 -12.85
C ILE A 160 -7.13 -7.75 -11.45
N THR A 161 -6.23 -8.58 -10.93
CA THR A 161 -6.37 -9.19 -9.60
C THR A 161 -6.37 -8.14 -8.49
N ALA A 162 -5.42 -7.20 -8.52
CA ALA A 162 -5.32 -6.15 -7.51
C ALA A 162 -6.55 -5.23 -7.55
N THR A 163 -7.00 -4.82 -8.74
CA THR A 163 -8.18 -3.96 -8.91
C THR A 163 -9.46 -4.66 -8.45
N CYS A 164 -9.68 -5.90 -8.86
CA CYS A 164 -10.87 -6.67 -8.47
C CYS A 164 -10.89 -6.90 -6.95
N THR A 165 -9.79 -7.33 -6.36
CA THR A 165 -9.70 -7.59 -4.92
C THR A 165 -9.92 -6.30 -4.12
N MET A 166 -9.30 -5.20 -4.54
CA MET A 166 -9.43 -3.92 -3.87
C MET A 166 -10.87 -3.39 -3.91
N TRP A 167 -11.49 -3.43 -5.09
CA TRP A 167 -12.88 -2.97 -5.24
C TRP A 167 -13.86 -3.85 -4.48
N PHE A 168 -13.70 -5.17 -4.58
CA PHE A 168 -14.55 -6.11 -3.85
C PHE A 168 -14.44 -5.91 -2.33
N CYS A 169 -13.23 -5.83 -1.79
CA CYS A 169 -13.02 -5.59 -0.36
C CYS A 169 -13.56 -4.22 0.09
N ARG A 170 -13.36 -3.16 -0.70
CA ARG A 170 -13.84 -1.82 -0.34
C ARG A 170 -15.34 -1.71 -0.39
N VAL A 171 -15.98 -2.27 -1.41
CA VAL A 171 -17.45 -2.26 -1.52
C VAL A 171 -18.08 -3.12 -0.42
N ALA A 172 -17.49 -4.28 -0.11
CA ALA A 172 -17.99 -5.16 0.95
C ALA A 172 -17.81 -4.59 2.36
N LEU A 173 -16.78 -3.74 2.59
CA LEU A 173 -16.51 -3.12 3.89
C LEU A 173 -17.18 -1.74 4.07
N ALA A 174 -17.62 -1.11 2.99
CA ALA A 174 -18.26 0.21 3.01
C ALA A 174 -19.80 0.15 3.00
N GLY A 175 -20.39 -1.05 2.75
CA GLY A 175 -21.83 -1.33 2.85
C GLY A 175 -22.17 -1.99 4.15
#